data_79a454f61a5a07689feca7f45877a7f7
#
_entry.id   79a454f61a5a07689feca7f45877a7f7
#
_cell.length_a   1.000
_cell.length_b   1.000
_cell.length_c   1.000
_cell.angle_alpha   90.00
_cell.angle_beta   90.00
_cell.angle_gamma   90.00
#
_symmetry.space_group_name_H-M   'P 1'
#
loop_
_entity.id
_entity.type
_entity.pdbx_description
1 polymer ?
#
loop_
_entity_poly.entity_id
_entity_poly.type
_entity_poly.pdbx_seq_one_letter_code
_entity_poly.pdbx_strand_id
1 'polypeptide(L)'
;MLAQHFSRSLGASPGRLHFAAHSHHPWPDVTRQAVLEAWDDAARLMDHKWERIFENVVPRAQAHVARVLDLSRPAQVAFAPNTHEFVDRKSVV
;
A
#
# COMPACT_ATOMS: atom_id res chain seq x y z
N MET A 1 16.34 5.76 12.88
CA MET A 1 15.75 4.46 13.28
C MET A 1 14.35 4.33 12.73
N LEU A 2 13.83 3.13 12.69
CA LEU A 2 12.52 2.87 12.07
C LEU A 2 11.36 3.57 12.76
N ALA A 3 11.40 3.74 14.08
CA ALA A 3 10.31 4.36 14.84
C ALA A 3 9.91 5.75 14.33
N GLN A 4 10.86 6.52 13.82
CA GLN A 4 10.58 7.87 13.31
C GLN A 4 9.63 7.88 12.11
N HIS A 5 9.56 6.79 11.37
CA HIS A 5 8.67 6.65 10.21
C HIS A 5 7.24 6.27 10.60
N PHE A 6 7.01 5.97 11.87
CA PHE A 6 5.72 5.55 12.43
C PHE A 6 5.26 6.49 13.55
N SER A 7 5.71 7.72 13.54
CA SER A 7 5.50 8.65 14.65
C SER A 7 4.03 8.89 14.96
N ARG A 8 3.17 8.94 13.97
CA ARG A 8 1.73 9.15 14.17
C ARG A 8 1.05 7.95 14.80
N SER A 9 1.37 6.74 14.33
CA SER A 9 0.82 5.50 14.91
C SER A 9 1.27 5.31 16.34
N LEU A 10 2.54 5.54 16.62
CA LEU A 10 3.09 5.38 17.96
C LEU A 10 2.61 6.49 18.89
N GLY A 11 2.50 7.72 18.40
CA GLY A 11 2.07 8.87 19.18
C GLY A 11 0.57 8.88 19.49
N ALA A 12 -0.24 8.18 18.71
CA ALA A 12 -1.69 8.12 18.92
C ALA A 12 -2.07 7.44 20.24
N SER A 13 -1.24 6.55 20.75
CA SER A 13 -1.45 5.87 22.03
C SER A 13 -0.10 5.64 22.72
N PRO A 14 0.47 6.69 23.33
CA PRO A 14 1.75 6.58 24.00
C PRO A 14 1.72 5.53 25.11
N GLY A 15 2.77 4.75 25.22
CA GLY A 15 2.89 3.70 26.23
C GLY A 15 2.17 2.40 25.91
N ARG A 16 1.46 2.33 24.79
CA ARG A 16 0.83 1.06 24.38
C ARG A 16 1.91 0.04 24.01
N LEU A 17 1.77 -1.17 24.54
CA LEU A 17 2.59 -2.30 24.16
C LEU A 17 1.80 -3.16 23.17
N HIS A 18 2.27 -3.22 21.94
CA HIS A 18 1.58 -3.91 20.85
C HIS A 18 2.33 -5.17 20.46
N PHE A 19 1.72 -6.33 20.72
CA PHE A 19 2.31 -7.65 20.42
C PHE A 19 1.53 -8.43 19.35
N ALA A 20 0.60 -7.78 18.68
CA ALA A 20 -0.28 -8.41 17.69
C ALA A 20 -0.04 -7.89 16.28
N ALA A 21 1.23 -7.72 15.88
CA ALA A 21 1.58 -7.23 14.54
C ALA A 21 1.07 -8.15 13.42
N HIS A 22 0.89 -9.44 13.71
CA HIS A 22 0.27 -10.38 12.78
C HIS A 22 -1.18 -10.00 12.42
N SER A 23 -1.85 -9.28 13.31
CA SER A 23 -3.22 -8.80 13.10
C SER A 23 -3.24 -7.39 12.52
N HIS A 24 -2.40 -6.50 13.04
CA HIS A 24 -2.36 -5.12 12.59
C HIS A 24 -0.99 -4.52 12.84
N HIS A 25 -0.31 -4.17 11.77
CA HIS A 25 0.94 -3.41 11.87
C HIS A 25 0.65 -1.92 12.03
N PRO A 26 1.50 -1.18 12.76
CA PRO A 26 1.46 0.27 12.68
C PRO A 26 1.67 0.73 11.25
N TRP A 27 0.92 1.74 10.83
CA TRP A 27 1.08 2.28 9.48
C TRP A 27 2.16 3.37 9.49
N PRO A 28 3.05 3.38 8.48
CA PRO A 28 4.04 4.45 8.38
C PRO A 28 3.38 5.81 8.11
N ASP A 29 4.03 6.88 8.54
CA ASP A 29 3.52 8.23 8.36
C ASP A 29 3.29 8.57 6.88
N VAL A 30 4.13 8.05 5.99
CA VAL A 30 4.00 8.27 4.55
C VAL A 30 2.71 7.71 3.98
N THR A 31 2.15 6.66 4.60
CA THR A 31 0.86 6.08 4.17
C THR A 31 -0.27 7.08 4.35
N ARG A 32 -0.28 7.82 5.47
CA ARG A 32 -1.29 8.85 5.70
C ARG A 32 -1.22 9.93 4.63
N GLN A 33 -0.03 10.38 4.31
CA GLN A 33 0.16 11.38 3.27
C GLN A 33 -0.33 10.87 1.92
N ALA A 34 0.00 9.62 1.57
CA ALA A 34 -0.44 9.01 0.31
C ALA A 34 -1.97 8.89 0.22
N VAL A 35 -2.64 8.56 1.33
CA VAL A 35 -4.11 8.50 1.38
C VAL A 35 -4.72 9.89 1.16
N LEU A 36 -4.16 10.93 1.78
CA LEU A 36 -4.63 12.30 1.59
C LEU A 36 -4.43 12.77 0.15
N GLU A 37 -3.29 12.46 -0.44
CA GLU A 37 -3.02 12.78 -1.86
C GLU A 37 -4.00 12.04 -2.78
N ALA A 38 -4.30 10.78 -2.50
CA ALA A 38 -5.28 10.02 -3.27
C ALA A 38 -6.67 10.63 -3.18
N TRP A 39 -7.05 11.10 -2.00
CA TRP A 39 -8.32 11.80 -1.81
C TRP A 39 -8.38 13.10 -2.62
N ASP A 40 -7.29 13.89 -2.54
CA ASP A 40 -7.18 15.15 -3.30
C ASP A 40 -7.22 14.89 -4.81
N ASP A 41 -6.54 13.86 -5.28
CA ASP A 41 -6.58 13.46 -6.69
C ASP A 41 -7.98 13.05 -7.12
N ALA A 42 -8.69 12.30 -6.27
CA ALA A 42 -10.07 11.91 -6.56
C ALA A 42 -10.98 13.12 -6.68
N ALA A 43 -10.81 14.11 -5.79
CA ALA A 43 -11.59 15.35 -5.83
C ALA A 43 -11.25 16.22 -7.04
N ARG A 44 -9.96 16.29 -7.41
CA ARG A 44 -9.48 17.17 -8.46
C ARG A 44 -9.65 16.56 -9.85
N LEU A 45 -9.42 15.27 -9.99
CA LEU A 45 -9.38 14.57 -11.28
C LEU A 45 -10.67 13.81 -11.61
N MET A 46 -11.49 13.51 -10.59
CA MET A 46 -12.70 12.68 -10.77
C MET A 46 -12.36 11.36 -11.48
N ASP A 47 -13.03 11.05 -12.56
CA ASP A 47 -12.77 9.80 -13.30
C ASP A 47 -11.38 9.76 -13.96
N HIS A 48 -10.76 10.90 -14.21
CA HIS A 48 -9.42 10.97 -14.77
C HIS A 48 -8.33 10.46 -13.80
N LYS A 49 -8.68 10.29 -12.51
CA LYS A 49 -7.75 9.68 -11.54
C LYS A 49 -7.30 8.28 -11.94
N TRP A 50 -8.13 7.54 -12.68
CA TRP A 50 -7.81 6.18 -13.11
C TRP A 50 -6.63 6.13 -14.06
N GLU A 51 -6.49 7.13 -14.93
CA GLU A 51 -5.32 7.26 -15.80
C GLU A 51 -4.05 7.37 -14.97
N ARG A 52 -4.06 8.27 -13.97
CA ARG A 52 -2.92 8.43 -13.07
C ARG A 52 -2.63 7.15 -12.28
N ILE A 53 -3.67 6.49 -11.78
CA ILE A 53 -3.51 5.25 -11.00
C ILE A 53 -2.85 4.16 -11.84
N PHE A 54 -3.38 3.88 -13.03
CA PHE A 54 -2.90 2.76 -13.85
C PHE A 54 -1.63 3.08 -14.64
N GLU A 55 -1.38 4.32 -14.95
CA GLU A 55 -0.18 4.71 -15.70
C GLU A 55 1.01 5.08 -14.82
N ASN A 56 0.76 5.46 -13.57
CA ASN A 56 1.79 6.00 -12.69
C ASN A 56 1.86 5.27 -11.35
N VAL A 57 0.78 5.27 -10.57
CA VAL A 57 0.78 4.76 -9.19
C VAL A 57 1.04 3.25 -9.15
N VAL A 58 0.28 2.48 -9.90
CA VAL A 58 0.42 1.02 -9.94
C VAL A 58 1.80 0.59 -10.47
N PRO A 59 2.28 1.12 -11.61
CA PRO A 59 3.63 0.76 -12.08
C PRO A 59 4.74 1.08 -11.09
N ARG A 60 4.65 2.21 -10.38
CA ARG A 60 5.63 2.56 -9.35
C ARG A 60 5.61 1.58 -8.18
N ALA A 61 4.42 1.21 -7.73
CA ALA A 61 4.25 0.22 -6.67
C ALA A 61 4.81 -1.15 -7.10
N GLN A 62 4.51 -1.58 -8.32
CA GLN A 62 5.06 -2.81 -8.89
C GLN A 62 6.59 -2.78 -8.91
N ALA A 63 7.19 -1.66 -9.33
CA ALA A 63 8.64 -1.51 -9.39
C ALA A 63 9.28 -1.61 -7.99
N HIS A 64 8.67 -1.01 -6.98
CA HIS A 64 9.17 -1.08 -5.61
C HIS A 64 9.12 -2.51 -5.05
N VAL A 65 8.02 -3.20 -5.26
CA VAL A 65 7.87 -4.60 -4.80
C VAL A 65 8.84 -5.51 -5.53
N ALA A 66 8.96 -5.36 -6.85
CA ALA A 66 9.90 -6.15 -7.65
C ALA A 66 11.33 -5.97 -7.18
N ARG A 67 11.72 -4.75 -6.82
CA ARG A 67 13.06 -4.47 -6.30
C ARG A 67 13.31 -5.16 -4.95
N VAL A 68 12.33 -5.11 -4.04
CA VAL A 68 12.43 -5.75 -2.72
C VAL A 68 12.52 -7.27 -2.85
N LEU A 69 11.78 -7.85 -3.78
CA LEU A 69 11.74 -9.30 -4.00
C LEU A 69 12.74 -9.80 -5.05
N ASP A 70 13.56 -8.91 -5.60
CA ASP A 70 14.55 -9.22 -6.64
C ASP A 70 13.92 -9.91 -7.85
N LEU A 71 12.77 -9.39 -8.30
CA LEU A 71 12.10 -9.88 -9.51
C LEU A 71 12.66 -9.20 -10.75
N SER A 72 12.77 -9.94 -11.83
CA SER A 72 13.34 -9.43 -13.08
C SER A 72 12.42 -8.43 -13.79
N ARG A 73 11.10 -8.55 -13.57
CA ARG A 73 10.11 -7.68 -14.24
C ARG A 73 9.04 -7.22 -13.27
N PRO A 74 8.78 -5.89 -13.19
CA PRO A 74 7.69 -5.37 -12.34
C PRO A 74 6.32 -5.94 -12.70
N ALA A 75 6.08 -6.28 -13.96
CA ALA A 75 4.80 -6.85 -14.41
C ALA A 75 4.48 -8.22 -13.78
N GLN A 76 5.47 -8.86 -13.13
CA GLN A 76 5.23 -10.09 -12.38
C GLN A 76 4.47 -9.85 -11.07
N VAL A 77 4.32 -8.58 -10.66
CA VAL A 77 3.61 -8.20 -9.43
C VAL A 77 2.15 -7.88 -9.76
N ALA A 78 1.23 -8.52 -9.05
CA ALA A 78 -0.19 -8.24 -9.13
C ALA A 78 -0.71 -7.84 -7.75
N PHE A 79 -1.69 -6.94 -7.72
CA PHE A 79 -2.33 -6.49 -6.48
C PHE A 79 -3.78 -6.94 -6.43
N ALA A 80 -4.23 -7.29 -5.23
CA ALA A 80 -5.63 -7.60 -4.96
C ALA A 80 -5.98 -7.16 -3.54
N PRO A 81 -7.28 -6.98 -3.23
CA PRO A 81 -7.69 -6.52 -1.90
C PRO A 81 -7.31 -7.48 -0.77
N ASN A 82 -7.23 -8.79 -1.05
CA ASN A 82 -6.92 -9.80 -0.04
C ASN A 82 -6.52 -11.11 -0.69
N THR A 83 -6.06 -12.03 0.14
CA THR A 83 -5.64 -13.37 -0.31
C THR A 83 -6.76 -14.19 -0.93
N HIS A 84 -7.98 -14.02 -0.41
CA HIS A 84 -9.15 -14.74 -0.90
C HIS A 84 -9.41 -14.49 -2.39
N GLU A 85 -9.25 -13.23 -2.84
CA GLU A 85 -9.38 -12.87 -4.25
C GLU A 85 -8.40 -13.64 -5.14
N PHE A 86 -7.16 -13.79 -4.70
CA PHE A 86 -6.15 -14.55 -5.45
C PHE A 86 -6.51 -16.03 -5.52
N VAL A 87 -6.98 -16.61 -4.43
CA VAL A 87 -7.37 -18.02 -4.38
C VAL A 87 -8.55 -18.29 -5.31
N ASP A 88 -9.57 -17.45 -5.27
CA ASP A 88 -10.74 -17.59 -6.14
C ASP A 88 -10.36 -17.51 -7.62
N ARG A 89 -9.54 -16.57 -8.01
CA ARG A 89 -9.10 -16.43 -9.40
C ARG A 89 -8.31 -17.63 -9.88
N LYS A 90 -7.48 -18.19 -9.03
CA LYS A 90 -6.71 -19.38 -9.34
C LYS A 90 -7.60 -20.61 -9.47
N SER A 91 -8.65 -20.70 -8.67
CA SER A 91 -9.57 -21.84 -8.66
C SER A 91 -10.46 -21.91 -9.90
N VAL A 92 -10.67 -20.80 -10.58
CA VAL A 92 -11.53 -20.71 -11.77
C VAL A 92 -10.80 -21.17 -13.04
N VAL A 93 -9.51 -21.27 -12.97
CA VAL A 93 -8.69 -21.77 -14.08
C VAL A 93 -8.65 -23.28 -14.06
#